data_056023a2807f861b7342bb676a6e1766
#
_entry.id   056023a2807f861b7342bb676a6e1766
#
_cell.length_a   1.000
_cell.length_b   1.000
_cell.length_c   1.000
_cell.angle_alpha   90.00
_cell.angle_beta   90.00
_cell.angle_gamma   90.00
#
_symmetry.space_group_name_H-M   'P 1'
#
loop_
_entity.id
_entity.type
_entity.pdbx_description
1 polymer ?
#
loop_
_entity_poly.entity_id
_entity_poly.type
_entity_poly.pdbx_seq_one_letter_code
_entity_poly.pdbx_strand_id
1 'polypeptide(L)'
;MRVKTFTLNSKVEAIQKITREVLTLFKVEIVGKKDADYTQLSVIHHRLPDVDDAVSVVSKVMLFALDGSLKEYRYEDTGASDEREGAAQNRIIKLNLYHIFLRDFGFAPAPWGILHGVRPTKIIHRWIRMGLSKDAIFERLEREYACSH
;
A
#
# COMPACT_ATOMS: atom_id res chain seq x y z
N MET A 1 -13.99 -8.54 3.50
CA MET A 1 -14.07 -9.10 2.12
C MET A 1 -13.41 -10.47 2.08
N ARG A 2 -14.09 -11.44 1.54
CA ARG A 2 -13.62 -12.82 1.45
C ARG A 2 -13.37 -13.21 0.01
N VAL A 3 -12.18 -13.71 -0.30
CA VAL A 3 -11.81 -14.15 -1.64
C VAL A 3 -11.37 -15.62 -1.61
N LYS A 4 -11.68 -16.36 -2.66
CA LYS A 4 -11.26 -17.77 -2.74
C LYS A 4 -9.76 -17.90 -2.89
N THR A 5 -9.16 -17.13 -3.79
CA THR A 5 -7.73 -17.17 -4.07
C THR A 5 -7.14 -15.77 -4.15
N PHE A 6 -5.84 -15.70 -3.92
CA PHE A 6 -5.06 -14.48 -4.01
C PHE A 6 -3.81 -14.71 -4.86
N THR A 7 -3.50 -13.78 -5.75
CA THR A 7 -2.29 -13.82 -6.55
C THR A 7 -1.56 -12.47 -6.48
N LEU A 8 -0.23 -12.55 -6.53
CA LEU A 8 0.65 -11.39 -6.55
C LEU A 8 1.73 -11.64 -7.60
N ASN A 9 2.05 -10.63 -8.41
CA ASN A 9 3.00 -10.77 -9.51
C ASN A 9 4.48 -10.81 -9.08
N SER A 10 4.77 -10.71 -7.81
CA SER A 10 6.14 -10.68 -7.28
C SER A 10 6.40 -11.84 -6.34
N LYS A 11 7.59 -12.44 -6.47
CA LYS A 11 8.11 -13.45 -5.53
C LYS A 11 9.03 -12.84 -4.47
N VAL A 12 9.27 -11.54 -4.53
CA VAL A 12 10.10 -10.83 -3.55
C VAL A 12 9.41 -10.85 -2.20
N GLU A 13 10.09 -11.39 -1.19
CA GLU A 13 9.52 -11.60 0.14
C GLU A 13 9.01 -10.30 0.78
N ALA A 14 9.78 -9.22 0.67
CA ALA A 14 9.38 -7.91 1.22
C ALA A 14 8.07 -7.40 0.59
N ILE A 15 7.90 -7.55 -0.72
CA ILE A 15 6.70 -7.11 -1.42
C ILE A 15 5.50 -7.99 -1.03
N GLN A 16 5.71 -9.29 -0.91
CA GLN A 16 4.67 -10.22 -0.44
C GLN A 16 4.21 -9.86 0.97
N LYS A 17 5.15 -9.60 1.87
CA LYS A 17 4.86 -9.24 3.26
C LYS A 17 4.05 -7.94 3.34
N ILE A 18 4.49 -6.90 2.64
CA ILE A 18 3.82 -5.59 2.63
C ILE A 18 2.40 -5.72 2.09
N THR A 19 2.23 -6.43 0.99
CA THR A 19 0.92 -6.64 0.37
C THR A 19 -0.03 -7.34 1.36
N ARG A 20 0.43 -8.41 2.01
CA ARG A 20 -0.35 -9.13 3.00
C ARG A 20 -0.68 -8.28 4.23
N GLU A 21 0.22 -7.41 4.66
CA GLU A 21 -0.04 -6.49 5.78
C GLU A 21 -1.21 -5.56 5.46
N VAL A 22 -1.25 -5.00 4.25
CA VAL A 22 -2.36 -4.13 3.84
C VAL A 22 -3.66 -4.92 3.73
N LEU A 23 -3.63 -6.10 3.16
CA LEU A 23 -4.81 -6.96 3.09
C LEU A 23 -5.36 -7.27 4.49
N THR A 24 -4.49 -7.54 5.45
CA THR A 24 -4.86 -7.78 6.84
C THR A 24 -5.46 -6.52 7.48
N LEU A 25 -4.87 -5.36 7.24
CA LEU A 25 -5.36 -4.08 7.75
C LEU A 25 -6.81 -3.83 7.34
N PHE A 26 -7.16 -4.16 6.11
CA PHE A 26 -8.52 -4.00 5.57
C PHE A 26 -9.37 -5.26 5.70
N LYS A 27 -8.94 -6.24 6.50
CA LYS A 27 -9.69 -7.46 6.80
C LYS A 27 -10.08 -8.26 5.56
N VAL A 28 -9.19 -8.34 4.61
CA VAL A 28 -9.33 -9.23 3.45
C VAL A 28 -8.91 -10.63 3.86
N GLU A 29 -9.82 -11.60 3.71
CA GLU A 29 -9.57 -12.99 4.06
C GLU A 29 -9.51 -13.88 2.82
N ILE A 30 -8.53 -14.78 2.77
CA ILE A 30 -8.42 -15.80 1.74
C ILE A 30 -9.01 -17.07 2.32
N VAL A 31 -10.20 -17.45 1.82
CA VAL A 31 -11.00 -18.51 2.46
C VAL A 31 -11.07 -19.82 1.66
N GLY A 32 -10.40 -19.89 0.52
CA GLY A 32 -10.51 -21.06 -0.33
C GLY A 32 -11.89 -21.19 -0.97
N LYS A 33 -12.56 -22.35 -0.83
CA LYS A 33 -13.79 -22.65 -1.57
C LYS A 33 -15.09 -22.23 -0.88
N LYS A 34 -15.08 -21.90 0.42
CA LYS A 34 -16.31 -21.65 1.19
C LYS A 34 -16.56 -20.16 1.43
N ASP A 35 -17.84 -19.77 1.32
CA ASP A 35 -18.35 -18.46 1.76
C ASP A 35 -17.58 -17.25 1.24
N ALA A 36 -17.03 -17.35 0.05
CA ALA A 36 -16.32 -16.23 -0.56
C ALA A 36 -17.29 -15.26 -1.24
N ASP A 37 -16.96 -13.97 -1.13
CA ASP A 37 -17.68 -12.91 -1.83
C ASP A 37 -17.19 -12.80 -3.28
N TYR A 38 -15.92 -13.17 -3.53
CA TYR A 38 -15.26 -13.07 -4.82
C TYR A 38 -14.42 -14.31 -5.10
N THR A 39 -14.21 -14.61 -6.37
CA THR A 39 -13.41 -15.76 -6.80
C THR A 39 -11.92 -15.53 -6.59
N GLN A 40 -11.43 -14.34 -6.92
CA GLN A 40 -9.99 -14.07 -6.90
C GLN A 40 -9.71 -12.59 -6.68
N LEU A 41 -8.68 -12.33 -5.90
CA LEU A 41 -8.04 -11.02 -5.79
C LEU A 41 -6.65 -11.14 -6.39
N SER A 42 -6.34 -10.32 -7.38
CA SER A 42 -5.01 -10.28 -8.00
C SER A 42 -4.40 -8.91 -7.81
N VAL A 43 -3.16 -8.88 -7.33
CA VAL A 43 -2.43 -7.64 -7.10
C VAL A 43 -1.19 -7.62 -7.97
N ILE A 44 -0.98 -6.53 -8.68
CA ILE A 44 0.17 -6.34 -9.56
C ILE A 44 0.82 -5.01 -9.19
N HIS A 45 2.14 -5.06 -8.93
CA HIS A 45 2.96 -3.86 -8.75
C HIS A 45 3.95 -3.75 -9.91
N HIS A 46 4.06 -2.56 -10.47
CA HIS A 46 4.98 -2.28 -11.56
C HIS A 46 5.78 -1.03 -11.26
N ARG A 47 7.10 -1.19 -11.11
CA ARG A 47 8.01 -0.06 -10.92
C ARG A 47 8.34 0.55 -12.29
N LEU A 48 8.10 1.83 -12.42
CA LEU A 48 8.45 2.59 -13.62
C LEU A 48 9.95 2.93 -13.58
N PRO A 49 10.57 3.27 -14.75
CA PRO A 49 11.94 3.77 -14.75
C PRO A 49 12.10 5.00 -13.86
N ASP A 50 13.15 5.04 -13.06
CA ASP A 50 13.42 6.15 -12.15
C ASP A 50 13.77 7.41 -12.96
N VAL A 51 13.24 8.56 -12.51
CA VAL A 51 13.50 9.88 -13.11
C VAL A 51 13.93 10.82 -12.00
N ASP A 52 15.10 11.46 -12.16
CA ASP A 52 15.62 12.46 -11.20
C ASP A 52 15.60 12.01 -9.74
N ASP A 53 16.09 10.79 -9.47
CA ASP A 53 16.11 10.19 -8.14
C ASP A 53 14.72 9.98 -7.52
N ALA A 54 13.68 10.02 -8.32
CA ALA A 54 12.33 9.70 -7.90
C ALA A 54 11.96 8.27 -8.26
N VAL A 55 11.33 7.57 -7.31
CA VAL A 55 10.83 6.21 -7.49
C VAL A 55 9.33 6.29 -7.75
N SER A 56 8.87 5.67 -8.82
CA SER A 56 7.44 5.61 -9.18
C SER A 56 6.98 4.17 -9.30
N VAL A 57 5.83 3.87 -8.72
CA VAL A 57 5.23 2.53 -8.78
C VAL A 57 3.75 2.65 -9.11
N VAL A 58 3.30 1.83 -10.05
CA VAL A 58 1.88 1.64 -10.35
C VAL A 58 1.43 0.34 -9.69
N SER A 59 0.34 0.40 -8.95
CA SER A 59 -0.28 -0.80 -8.37
C SER A 59 -1.67 -0.98 -8.94
N LYS A 60 -2.01 -2.23 -9.26
CA LYS A 60 -3.33 -2.61 -9.75
C LYS A 60 -3.90 -3.69 -8.86
N VAL A 61 -5.19 -3.57 -8.57
CA VAL A 61 -5.96 -4.58 -7.85
C VAL A 61 -7.07 -5.03 -8.79
N MET A 62 -7.10 -6.31 -9.11
CA MET A 62 -8.14 -6.91 -9.93
C MET A 62 -8.98 -7.83 -9.06
N LEU A 63 -10.29 -7.63 -9.11
CA LEU A 63 -11.23 -8.37 -8.30
C LEU A 63 -12.20 -9.12 -9.21
N PHE A 64 -12.13 -10.45 -9.16
CA PHE A 64 -12.97 -11.33 -9.98
C PHE A 64 -14.18 -11.76 -9.17
N ALA A 65 -15.35 -11.36 -9.59
CA ALA A 65 -16.60 -11.73 -8.94
C ALA A 65 -16.99 -13.18 -9.20
N LEU A 66 -17.93 -13.69 -8.41
CA LEU A 66 -18.43 -15.06 -8.58
C LEU A 66 -19.16 -15.27 -9.91
N ASP A 67 -19.75 -14.21 -10.48
CA ASP A 67 -20.44 -14.25 -11.77
C ASP A 67 -19.49 -14.14 -12.98
N GLY A 68 -18.17 -14.04 -12.73
CA GLY A 68 -17.16 -13.90 -13.76
C GLY A 68 -16.84 -12.48 -14.18
N SER A 69 -17.52 -11.48 -13.62
CA SER A 69 -17.20 -10.08 -13.90
C SER A 69 -15.88 -9.68 -13.23
N LEU A 70 -15.20 -8.70 -13.82
CA LEU A 70 -13.93 -8.19 -13.36
C LEU A 70 -14.04 -6.71 -13.04
N LYS A 71 -13.51 -6.33 -11.87
CA LYS A 71 -13.30 -4.94 -11.52
C LYS A 71 -11.80 -4.70 -11.38
N GLU A 72 -11.33 -3.61 -11.97
CA GLU A 72 -9.91 -3.23 -11.92
C GLU A 72 -9.77 -1.86 -11.28
N TYR A 73 -8.83 -1.75 -10.33
CA TYR A 73 -8.51 -0.52 -9.64
C TYR A 73 -7.02 -0.25 -9.78
N ARG A 74 -6.66 1.02 -9.95
CA ARG A 74 -5.28 1.42 -10.19
C ARG A 74 -4.92 2.64 -9.36
N TYR A 75 -3.71 2.66 -8.84
CA TYR A 75 -3.14 3.83 -8.19
C TYR A 75 -1.65 3.92 -8.53
N GLU A 76 -1.17 5.13 -8.75
CA GLU A 76 0.22 5.41 -9.05
C GLU A 76 0.72 6.50 -8.12
N ASP A 77 1.93 6.35 -7.60
CA ASP A 77 2.55 7.36 -6.76
C ASP A 77 4.06 7.41 -7.01
N THR A 78 4.64 8.55 -6.64
CA THR A 78 6.06 8.84 -6.80
C THR A 78 6.59 9.41 -5.50
N GLY A 79 7.76 8.93 -5.08
CA GLY A 79 8.42 9.39 -3.87
C GLY A 79 9.91 9.60 -4.09
N ALA A 80 10.50 10.46 -3.26
CA ALA A 80 11.94 10.71 -3.29
C ALA A 80 12.71 9.48 -2.81
N SER A 81 13.84 9.20 -3.46
CA SER A 81 14.73 8.11 -3.09
C SER A 81 15.76 8.59 -2.05
N ASP A 82 15.27 9.15 -0.93
CA ASP A 82 16.11 9.63 0.17
C ASP A 82 16.28 8.60 1.29
N GLU A 83 15.78 7.40 1.06
CA GLU A 83 15.83 6.29 2.01
C GLU A 83 16.80 5.22 1.51
N ARG A 84 17.09 4.22 2.37
CA ARG A 84 17.88 3.07 1.94
C ARG A 84 17.21 2.37 0.75
N GLU A 85 18.02 1.64 -0.02
CA GLU A 85 17.57 0.94 -1.22
C GLU A 85 16.34 0.08 -0.94
N GLY A 86 15.34 0.22 -1.79
CA GLY A 86 14.09 -0.51 -1.71
C GLY A 86 13.06 0.07 -0.74
N ALA A 87 13.46 0.93 0.19
CA ALA A 87 12.53 1.46 1.20
C ALA A 87 11.47 2.38 0.55
N ALA A 88 11.87 3.26 -0.35
CA ALA A 88 10.95 4.14 -1.07
C ALA A 88 9.94 3.33 -1.90
N GLN A 89 10.41 2.33 -2.64
CA GLN A 89 9.55 1.45 -3.42
C GLN A 89 8.53 0.73 -2.53
N ASN A 90 8.98 0.15 -1.43
CA ASN A 90 8.12 -0.59 -0.52
C ASN A 90 7.07 0.29 0.13
N ARG A 91 7.45 1.51 0.52
CA ARG A 91 6.53 2.50 1.06
C ARG A 91 5.45 2.88 0.05
N ILE A 92 5.84 3.12 -1.19
CA ILE A 92 4.91 3.49 -2.26
C ILE A 92 3.95 2.35 -2.57
N ILE A 93 4.42 1.11 -2.62
CA ILE A 93 3.57 -0.08 -2.80
C ILE A 93 2.50 -0.13 -1.72
N LYS A 94 2.91 0.03 -0.47
CA LYS A 94 1.98 0.01 0.67
C LYS A 94 0.98 1.15 0.59
N LEU A 95 1.44 2.35 0.24
CA LEU A 95 0.60 3.53 0.09
C LEU A 95 -0.40 3.38 -1.06
N ASN A 96 0.03 2.86 -2.20
CA ASN A 96 -0.85 2.61 -3.35
C ASN A 96 -2.01 1.69 -2.96
N LEU A 97 -1.72 0.57 -2.32
CA LEU A 97 -2.75 -0.37 -1.88
C LEU A 97 -3.68 0.25 -0.85
N TYR A 98 -3.13 1.01 0.09
CA TYR A 98 -3.92 1.71 1.09
C TYR A 98 -4.94 2.65 0.44
N HIS A 99 -4.50 3.44 -0.54
CA HIS A 99 -5.39 4.36 -1.25
C HIS A 99 -6.44 3.65 -2.09
N ILE A 100 -6.08 2.55 -2.74
CA ILE A 100 -7.05 1.75 -3.51
C ILE A 100 -8.17 1.25 -2.57
N PHE A 101 -7.81 0.67 -1.43
CA PHE A 101 -8.80 0.14 -0.50
C PHE A 101 -9.66 1.22 0.15
N LEU A 102 -9.09 2.39 0.45
CA LEU A 102 -9.88 3.51 0.95
C LEU A 102 -10.85 4.06 -0.08
N ARG A 103 -10.32 4.38 -1.27
CA ARG A 103 -11.08 5.07 -2.32
C ARG A 103 -12.12 4.17 -2.97
N ASP A 104 -11.70 2.96 -3.35
CA ASP A 104 -12.49 2.10 -4.24
C ASP A 104 -13.35 1.10 -3.48
N PHE A 105 -12.96 0.74 -2.26
CA PHE A 105 -13.73 -0.20 -1.44
C PHE A 105 -14.43 0.45 -0.25
N GLY A 106 -14.26 1.76 -0.05
CA GLY A 106 -14.98 2.51 0.98
C GLY A 106 -14.61 2.18 2.41
N PHE A 107 -13.41 1.66 2.67
CA PHE A 107 -12.96 1.38 4.02
C PHE A 107 -12.59 2.67 4.77
N ALA A 108 -12.76 2.67 6.09
CA ALA A 108 -12.39 3.82 6.92
C ALA A 108 -10.87 3.98 7.01
N PRO A 109 -10.36 5.23 7.00
CA PRO A 109 -8.92 5.47 7.12
C PRO A 109 -8.40 5.08 8.51
N ALA A 110 -7.19 4.51 8.53
CA ALA A 110 -6.47 4.26 9.78
C ALA A 110 -5.79 5.55 10.24
N PRO A 111 -5.75 5.86 11.56
CA PRO A 111 -5.15 7.11 12.06
C PRO A 111 -3.69 7.30 11.64
N TRP A 112 -2.90 6.25 11.63
CA TRP A 112 -1.49 6.29 11.22
C TRP A 112 -1.26 5.91 9.75
N GLY A 113 -2.32 5.78 8.95
CA GLY A 113 -2.20 5.40 7.55
C GLY A 113 -1.42 4.11 7.37
N ILE A 114 -0.43 4.13 6.47
CA ILE A 114 0.40 2.95 6.20
C ILE A 114 1.43 2.64 7.29
N LEU A 115 1.56 3.50 8.30
CA LEU A 115 2.41 3.25 9.46
C LEU A 115 1.75 2.36 10.52
N HIS A 116 0.54 1.90 10.30
CA HIS A 116 -0.14 0.99 11.21
C HIS A 116 0.75 -0.22 11.54
N GLY A 117 0.98 -0.48 12.83
CA GLY A 117 1.86 -1.55 13.29
C GLY A 117 3.36 -1.24 13.24
N VAL A 118 3.75 -0.07 12.74
CA VAL A 118 5.14 0.41 12.74
C VAL A 118 5.29 1.45 13.82
N ARG A 119 6.50 1.65 14.35
CA ARG A 119 6.78 2.71 15.34
C ARG A 119 6.92 4.07 14.62
N PRO A 120 5.87 4.90 14.56
CA PRO A 120 5.94 6.18 13.84
C PRO A 120 6.94 7.16 14.48
N THR A 121 7.16 7.06 15.79
CA THR A 121 8.14 7.90 16.50
C THR A 121 9.55 7.76 15.94
N LYS A 122 9.96 6.57 15.50
CA LYS A 122 11.27 6.35 14.90
C LYS A 122 11.48 7.17 13.64
N ILE A 123 10.46 7.25 12.79
CA ILE A 123 10.49 8.04 11.55
C ILE A 123 10.51 9.52 11.87
N ILE A 124 9.68 9.96 12.81
CA ILE A 124 9.62 11.35 13.27
C ILE A 124 10.96 11.80 13.84
N HIS A 125 11.58 10.99 14.68
CA HIS A 125 12.91 11.30 15.25
C HIS A 125 13.98 11.41 14.17
N ARG A 126 13.94 10.54 13.16
CA ARG A 126 14.87 10.61 12.03
C ARG A 126 14.73 11.93 11.29
N TRP A 127 13.51 12.36 11.00
CA TRP A 127 13.25 13.62 10.30
C TRP A 127 13.64 14.85 11.12
N ILE A 128 13.44 14.81 12.43
CA ILE A 128 13.94 15.87 13.33
C ILE A 128 15.45 16.00 13.22
N ARG A 129 16.17 14.87 13.24
CA ARG A 129 17.64 14.88 13.09
C ARG A 129 18.09 15.38 11.71
N MET A 130 17.25 15.21 10.68
CA MET A 130 17.50 15.74 9.33
C MET A 130 17.19 17.23 9.22
N GLY A 131 16.69 17.86 10.27
CA GLY A 131 16.38 19.28 10.29
C GLY A 131 15.01 19.68 9.79
N LEU A 132 14.08 18.74 9.63
CA LEU A 132 12.73 19.07 9.20
C LEU A 132 11.97 19.81 10.32
N SER A 133 11.20 20.84 9.93
CA SER A 133 10.30 21.55 10.81
C SER A 133 9.10 20.69 11.20
N LYS A 134 8.38 21.09 12.26
CA LYS A 134 7.15 20.42 12.68
C LYS A 134 6.12 20.33 11.55
N ASP A 135 5.90 21.44 10.85
CA ASP A 135 4.94 21.49 9.75
C ASP A 135 5.37 20.60 8.58
N ALA A 136 6.65 20.59 8.25
CA ALA A 136 7.20 19.72 7.22
C ALA A 136 7.04 18.24 7.59
N ILE A 137 7.20 17.87 8.87
CA ILE A 137 7.01 16.51 9.36
C ILE A 137 5.54 16.08 9.21
N PHE A 138 4.60 16.92 9.63
CA PHE A 138 3.17 16.62 9.51
C PHE A 138 2.74 16.49 8.05
N GLU A 139 3.17 17.40 7.19
CA GLU A 139 2.90 17.32 5.76
C GLU A 139 3.45 16.02 5.15
N ARG A 140 4.66 15.65 5.53
CA ARG A 140 5.30 14.44 5.02
C ARG A 140 4.61 13.17 5.51
N LEU A 141 4.15 13.14 6.77
CA LEU A 141 3.36 12.03 7.31
C LEU A 141 2.05 11.86 6.54
N GLU A 142 1.37 12.95 6.24
CA GLU A 142 0.12 12.91 5.48
C GLU A 142 0.35 12.45 4.04
N ARG A 143 1.31 13.07 3.35
CA ARG A 143 1.58 12.80 1.93
C ARG A 143 2.17 11.42 1.67
N GLU A 144 3.16 11.02 2.47
CA GLU A 144 3.93 9.80 2.22
C GLU A 144 3.42 8.56 2.95
N TYR A 145 2.69 8.75 4.03
CA TYR A 145 2.20 7.65 4.86
C TYR A 145 0.69 7.68 5.10
N ALA A 146 -0.01 8.64 4.50
CA ALA A 146 -1.46 8.79 4.64
C ALA A 146 -1.94 8.89 6.10
N CYS A 147 -1.09 9.42 6.99
CA CYS A 147 -1.48 9.66 8.37
C CYS A 147 -2.50 10.81 8.45
N SER A 148 -3.55 10.65 9.25
CA SER A 148 -4.51 11.71 9.53
C SER A 148 -4.01 12.56 10.71
N HIS A 149 -4.46 13.81 10.74
CA HIS A 149 -4.15 14.73 11.84
C HIS A 149 -4.97 14.44 13.10
#